data_1db7a4b27fb2930df30f4a09e46815e9
#
_entry.id   1db7a4b27fb2930df30f4a09e46815e9
#
_cell.length_a   1.000
_cell.length_b   1.000
_cell.length_c   1.000
_cell.angle_alpha   90.00
_cell.angle_beta   90.00
_cell.angle_gamma   90.00
#
_symmetry.space_group_name_H-M   'P 1'
#
loop_
_entity.id
_entity.type
_entity.pdbx_description
1 polymer ?
#
loop_
_entity_poly.entity_id
_entity_poly.type
_entity_poly.pdbx_seq_one_letter_code
_entity_poly.pdbx_strand_id
1 'polypeptide(L)'
;MLYGKKQNAADKFFIVPNAVFRLGLSSGEIVVYSYLMCCEDRKTFQCYPSYKTIGSAVGMSVNTVRKYVQALEKKRLISTEWTMVNTRDGRAQNGNMKYTIRPIQEAIDYYDEMQMKRLYAEAARRRAEEALAKYDAKHRNRAV
;
A
#
# COMPACT_ATOMS: atom_id res chain seq x y z
N MET A 1 -31.01 -9.07 -30.90
CA MET A 1 -29.68 -8.40 -30.80
C MET A 1 -29.79 -7.23 -29.84
N LEU A 2 -29.30 -7.40 -28.66
CA LEU A 2 -29.15 -6.29 -27.73
C LEU A 2 -27.88 -5.53 -28.15
N TYR A 3 -28.07 -4.45 -28.90
CA TYR A 3 -27.03 -3.46 -29.09
C TYR A 3 -26.69 -2.92 -27.68
N GLY A 4 -25.53 -3.30 -27.15
CA GLY A 4 -25.05 -2.75 -25.90
C GLY A 4 -25.08 -1.24 -25.98
N LYS A 5 -25.86 -0.59 -25.14
CA LYS A 5 -25.80 0.86 -24.95
C LYS A 5 -24.35 1.21 -24.77
N LYS A 6 -23.77 2.06 -25.62
CA LYS A 6 -22.47 2.67 -25.36
C LYS A 6 -22.60 3.32 -23.98
N GLN A 7 -21.98 2.71 -22.97
CA GLN A 7 -21.97 3.30 -21.64
C GLN A 7 -21.29 4.66 -21.74
N ASN A 8 -21.99 5.70 -21.35
CA ASN A 8 -21.38 7.02 -21.22
C ASN A 8 -20.25 6.95 -20.17
N ALA A 9 -19.22 7.76 -20.32
CA ALA A 9 -18.14 7.82 -19.35
C ALA A 9 -18.65 8.08 -17.92
N ALA A 10 -19.74 8.82 -17.80
CA ALA A 10 -20.40 9.09 -16.51
C ALA A 10 -21.02 7.84 -15.84
N ASP A 11 -21.30 6.79 -16.61
CA ASP A 11 -21.86 5.54 -16.09
C ASP A 11 -20.79 4.56 -15.61
N LYS A 12 -19.51 4.89 -15.83
CA LYS A 12 -18.38 4.05 -15.41
C LYS A 12 -17.86 4.50 -14.06
N PHE A 13 -17.92 3.64 -13.11
CA PHE A 13 -17.37 3.88 -11.78
C PHE A 13 -16.81 2.58 -11.19
N PHE A 14 -16.01 2.70 -10.17
CA PHE A 14 -15.47 1.57 -9.42
C PHE A 14 -15.67 1.79 -7.92
N ILE A 15 -15.57 0.72 -7.17
CA ILE A 15 -15.80 0.73 -5.71
C ILE A 15 -14.47 0.63 -5.00
N VAL A 16 -14.27 1.51 -4.01
CA VAL A 16 -13.11 1.46 -3.12
C VAL A 16 -13.58 0.96 -1.75
N PRO A 17 -12.90 -0.03 -1.14
CA PRO A 17 -13.27 -0.51 0.18
C PRO A 17 -13.20 0.60 1.24
N ASN A 18 -14.20 0.71 2.09
CA ASN A 18 -14.23 1.69 3.18
C ASN A 18 -13.02 1.55 4.12
N ALA A 19 -12.48 0.35 4.24
CA ALA A 19 -11.33 0.05 5.09
C ALA A 19 -10.08 0.88 4.77
N VAL A 20 -9.93 1.39 3.53
CA VAL A 20 -8.76 2.21 3.15
C VAL A 20 -8.59 3.44 4.04
N PHE A 21 -9.68 3.94 4.62
CA PHE A 21 -9.63 5.10 5.52
C PHE A 21 -9.25 4.73 6.95
N ARG A 22 -9.11 3.45 7.26
CA ARG A 22 -8.78 2.93 8.61
C ARG A 22 -7.43 2.24 8.68
N LEU A 23 -6.71 2.17 7.57
CA LEU A 23 -5.44 1.44 7.46
C LEU A 23 -4.21 2.33 7.63
N GLY A 24 -4.38 3.57 8.04
CA GLY A 24 -3.26 4.50 8.22
C GLY A 24 -2.56 4.87 6.90
N LEU A 25 -3.30 4.86 5.79
CA LEU A 25 -2.76 5.24 4.49
C LEU A 25 -2.67 6.76 4.36
N SER A 26 -1.61 7.24 3.72
CA SER A 26 -1.52 8.64 3.31
C SER A 26 -2.48 8.93 2.15
N SER A 27 -2.77 10.20 1.93
CA SER A 27 -3.62 10.62 0.79
C SER A 27 -3.06 10.16 -0.56
N GLY A 28 -1.74 10.23 -0.74
CA GLY A 28 -1.08 9.76 -1.96
C GLY A 28 -1.20 8.25 -2.16
N GLU A 29 -1.08 7.47 -1.09
CA GLU A 29 -1.28 6.03 -1.13
C GLU A 29 -2.72 5.68 -1.52
N ILE A 30 -3.71 6.35 -0.95
CA ILE A 30 -5.13 6.16 -1.28
C ILE A 30 -5.40 6.48 -2.75
N VAL A 31 -4.85 7.57 -3.26
CA VAL A 31 -5.05 8.00 -4.65
C VAL A 31 -4.42 7.01 -5.63
N VAL A 32 -3.18 6.58 -5.40
CA VAL A 32 -2.51 5.60 -6.26
C VAL A 32 -3.22 4.25 -6.21
N TYR A 33 -3.59 3.78 -5.03
CA TYR A 33 -4.36 2.56 -4.86
C TYR A 33 -5.70 2.61 -5.62
N SER A 34 -6.42 3.71 -5.47
CA SER A 34 -7.70 3.92 -6.16
C SER A 34 -7.54 3.89 -7.67
N TYR A 35 -6.48 4.51 -8.21
CA TYR A 35 -6.21 4.46 -9.64
C TYR A 35 -5.91 3.03 -10.13
N LEU A 36 -5.11 2.27 -9.37
CA LEU A 36 -4.86 0.86 -9.71
C LEU A 36 -6.14 0.03 -9.69
N MET A 37 -7.03 0.25 -8.74
CA MET A 37 -8.34 -0.39 -8.71
C MET A 37 -9.21 0.02 -9.91
N CYS A 38 -9.14 1.27 -10.33
CA CYS A 38 -9.82 1.75 -11.53
C CYS A 38 -9.33 1.02 -12.79
N CYS A 39 -8.04 0.70 -12.85
CA CYS A 39 -7.39 0.06 -14.00
C CYS A 39 -7.48 -1.47 -13.98
N GLU A 40 -7.81 -2.09 -12.86
CA GLU A 40 -7.78 -3.56 -12.74
C GLU A 40 -8.79 -4.25 -13.65
N ASP A 41 -8.38 -5.39 -14.19
CA ASP A 41 -9.30 -6.37 -14.76
C ASP A 41 -10.06 -7.04 -13.60
N ARG A 42 -11.38 -6.94 -13.62
CA ARG A 42 -12.24 -7.49 -12.55
C ARG A 42 -12.18 -9.02 -12.43
N LYS A 43 -11.70 -9.71 -13.44
CA LYS A 43 -11.54 -11.18 -13.42
C LYS A 43 -10.23 -11.60 -12.79
N THR A 44 -9.15 -10.88 -13.08
CA THR A 44 -7.79 -11.23 -12.65
C THR A 44 -7.30 -10.38 -11.48
N PHE A 45 -7.93 -9.24 -11.20
CA PHE A 45 -7.51 -8.24 -10.23
C PHE A 45 -6.13 -7.64 -10.55
N GLN A 46 -5.76 -7.63 -11.84
CA GLN A 46 -4.45 -7.21 -12.32
C GLN A 46 -4.53 -6.06 -13.28
N CYS A 47 -3.49 -5.22 -13.29
CA CYS A 47 -3.31 -4.14 -14.25
C CYS A 47 -1.82 -3.91 -14.50
N TYR A 48 -1.51 -3.17 -15.57
CA TYR A 48 -0.14 -3.02 -16.06
C TYR A 48 0.24 -1.56 -16.37
N PRO A 49 -0.28 -0.53 -15.69
CA PRO A 49 0.10 0.85 -16.02
C PRO A 49 1.56 1.11 -15.68
N SER A 50 2.25 1.91 -16.50
CA SER A 50 3.59 2.39 -16.17
C SER A 50 3.51 3.44 -15.04
N TYR A 51 4.62 3.68 -14.35
CA TYR A 51 4.69 4.78 -13.37
C TYR A 51 4.35 6.13 -13.99
N LYS A 52 4.78 6.35 -15.24
CA LYS A 52 4.45 7.57 -15.98
C LYS A 52 2.94 7.70 -16.21
N THR A 53 2.28 6.61 -16.58
CA THR A 53 0.82 6.58 -16.78
C THR A 53 0.08 6.88 -15.48
N ILE A 54 0.49 6.22 -14.39
CA ILE A 54 -0.08 6.48 -13.05
C ILE A 54 0.14 7.95 -12.67
N GLY A 55 1.36 8.44 -12.78
CA GLY A 55 1.71 9.82 -12.44
C GLY A 55 0.92 10.85 -13.22
N SER A 56 0.73 10.63 -14.52
CA SER A 56 -0.09 11.52 -15.36
C SER A 56 -1.56 11.52 -14.93
N ALA A 57 -2.10 10.38 -14.52
CA ALA A 57 -3.49 10.26 -14.10
C ALA A 57 -3.76 10.92 -12.74
N VAL A 58 -2.81 10.85 -11.81
CA VAL A 58 -3.00 11.31 -10.42
C VAL A 58 -2.23 12.60 -10.11
N GLY A 59 -1.52 13.18 -11.07
CA GLY A 59 -0.79 14.42 -10.88
C GLY A 59 0.48 14.28 -10.04
N MET A 60 1.22 13.19 -10.20
CA MET A 60 2.44 12.90 -9.43
C MET A 60 3.62 12.62 -10.36
N SER A 61 4.84 12.90 -9.87
CA SER A 61 6.07 12.50 -10.55
C SER A 61 6.26 10.98 -10.48
N VAL A 62 7.06 10.43 -11.40
CA VAL A 62 7.43 9.00 -11.43
C VAL A 62 8.05 8.56 -10.09
N ASN A 63 8.93 9.35 -9.52
CA ASN A 63 9.56 9.03 -8.23
C ASN A 63 8.56 8.98 -7.08
N THR A 64 7.59 9.89 -7.06
CA THR A 64 6.52 9.92 -6.08
C THR A 64 5.61 8.70 -6.21
N VAL A 65 5.23 8.34 -7.44
CA VAL A 65 4.45 7.12 -7.71
C VAL A 65 5.18 5.89 -7.21
N ARG A 66 6.47 5.76 -7.52
CA ARG A 66 7.29 4.63 -7.05
C ARG A 66 7.26 4.50 -5.53
N LYS A 67 7.41 5.60 -4.83
CA LYS A 67 7.35 5.65 -3.36
C LYS A 67 6.02 5.12 -2.83
N TYR A 68 4.90 5.56 -3.40
CA TYR A 68 3.58 5.11 -2.95
C TYR A 68 3.27 3.67 -3.34
N VAL A 69 3.73 3.22 -4.51
CA VAL A 69 3.62 1.81 -4.91
C VAL A 69 4.36 0.90 -3.92
N GLN A 70 5.58 1.26 -3.55
CA GLN A 70 6.35 0.51 -2.55
C GLN A 70 5.68 0.49 -1.18
N ALA A 71 5.09 1.61 -0.77
CA ALA A 71 4.36 1.70 0.49
C ALA A 71 3.09 0.83 0.48
N LEU A 72 2.33 0.83 -0.61
CA LEU A 72 1.14 0.00 -0.78
C LEU A 72 1.49 -1.50 -0.75
N GLU A 73 2.58 -1.88 -1.40
CA GLU A 73 3.06 -3.26 -1.39
C GLU A 73 3.48 -3.71 0.01
N LYS A 74 4.22 -2.86 0.73
CA LYS A 74 4.61 -3.11 2.12
C LYS A 74 3.41 -3.31 3.03
N LYS A 75 2.36 -2.54 2.82
CA LYS A 75 1.09 -2.60 3.59
C LYS A 75 0.15 -3.69 3.09
N ARG A 76 0.57 -4.50 2.13
CA ARG A 76 -0.16 -5.66 1.58
C ARG A 76 -1.48 -5.34 0.88
N LEU A 77 -1.62 -4.12 0.36
CA LEU A 77 -2.78 -3.78 -0.48
C LEU A 77 -2.61 -4.27 -1.92
N ILE A 78 -1.37 -4.32 -2.39
CA ILE A 78 -1.01 -4.77 -3.72
C ILE A 78 0.20 -5.69 -3.67
N SER A 79 0.38 -6.49 -4.71
CA SER A 79 1.65 -7.12 -5.05
C SER A 79 2.10 -6.69 -6.43
N THR A 80 3.41 -6.65 -6.64
CA THR A 80 4.01 -6.22 -7.90
C THR A 80 4.94 -7.29 -8.45
N GLU A 81 4.99 -7.40 -9.77
CA GLU A 81 5.85 -8.33 -10.47
C GLU A 81 6.25 -7.72 -11.81
N TRP A 82 7.53 -7.76 -12.14
CA TRP A 82 7.99 -7.34 -13.45
C TRP A 82 7.58 -8.37 -14.51
N THR A 83 6.98 -7.89 -15.59
CA THR A 83 6.73 -8.74 -16.75
C THR A 83 8.00 -8.83 -17.60
N MET A 84 8.19 -9.98 -18.25
CA MET A 84 9.31 -10.18 -19.17
C MET A 84 8.81 -10.06 -20.60
N VAL A 85 9.51 -9.26 -21.40
CA VAL A 85 9.24 -9.08 -22.82
C VAL A 85 10.46 -9.54 -23.60
N ASN A 86 10.26 -10.39 -24.62
CA ASN A 86 11.30 -10.74 -25.56
C ASN A 86 11.41 -9.67 -26.64
N THR A 87 12.57 -9.05 -26.76
CA THR A 87 12.86 -8.10 -27.83
C THR A 87 13.09 -8.81 -29.15
N ARG A 88 13.00 -8.06 -30.27
CA ARG A 88 13.29 -8.62 -31.61
C ARG A 88 14.67 -9.27 -31.72
N ASP A 89 15.63 -8.86 -30.89
CA ASP A 89 16.99 -9.38 -30.83
C ASP A 89 17.12 -10.64 -29.95
N GLY A 90 16.03 -11.20 -29.47
CA GLY A 90 16.02 -12.38 -28.62
C GLY A 90 16.46 -12.14 -27.17
N ARG A 91 16.64 -10.89 -26.76
CA ARG A 91 16.97 -10.52 -25.38
C ARG A 91 15.72 -10.40 -24.53
N ALA A 92 15.75 -10.95 -23.32
CA ALA A 92 14.70 -10.73 -22.34
C ALA A 92 14.89 -9.35 -21.67
N GLN A 93 13.84 -8.52 -21.68
CA GLN A 93 13.81 -7.23 -20.98
C GLN A 93 12.61 -7.17 -20.07
N ASN A 94 12.72 -6.39 -18.99
CA ASN A 94 11.58 -6.10 -18.17
C ASN A 94 10.57 -5.27 -18.98
N GLY A 95 9.33 -5.76 -19.05
CA GLY A 95 8.19 -5.00 -19.54
C GLY A 95 7.60 -4.12 -18.46
N ASN A 96 6.33 -3.77 -18.61
CA ASN A 96 5.59 -3.05 -17.58
C ASN A 96 5.45 -3.91 -16.31
N MET A 97 5.40 -3.24 -15.16
CA MET A 97 5.10 -3.90 -13.90
C MET A 97 3.65 -4.38 -13.88
N LYS A 98 3.45 -5.61 -13.46
CA LYS A 98 2.13 -6.16 -13.18
C LYS A 98 1.75 -5.86 -11.73
N TYR A 99 0.62 -5.21 -11.54
CA TYR A 99 0.04 -4.93 -10.24
C TYR A 99 -1.11 -5.89 -10.00
N THR A 100 -1.10 -6.56 -8.88
CA THR A 100 -2.23 -7.39 -8.42
C THR A 100 -2.84 -6.73 -7.20
N ILE A 101 -4.13 -6.41 -7.27
CA ILE A 101 -4.88 -5.92 -6.11
C ILE A 101 -5.13 -7.13 -5.20
N ARG A 102 -4.62 -7.04 -3.98
CA ARG A 102 -4.76 -8.12 -3.00
C ARG A 102 -6.10 -8.02 -2.26
N PRO A 103 -6.61 -9.13 -1.73
CA PRO A 103 -7.78 -9.08 -0.86
C PRO A 103 -7.56 -8.08 0.28
N ILE A 104 -8.50 -7.16 0.49
CA ILE A 104 -8.35 -6.10 1.50
C ILE A 104 -8.13 -6.65 2.91
N GLN A 105 -8.60 -7.86 3.19
CA GLN A 105 -8.40 -8.51 4.48
C GLN A 105 -6.92 -8.71 4.81
N GLU A 106 -6.08 -8.96 3.82
CA GLU A 106 -4.63 -9.09 4.04
C GLU A 106 -4.01 -7.78 4.57
N ALA A 107 -4.46 -6.64 4.05
CA ALA A 107 -4.01 -5.34 4.53
C ALA A 107 -4.56 -5.02 5.93
N ILE A 108 -5.80 -5.39 6.20
CA ILE A 108 -6.40 -5.22 7.53
C ILE A 108 -5.62 -6.04 8.57
N ASP A 109 -5.36 -7.30 8.28
CA ASP A 109 -4.61 -8.19 9.17
C ASP A 109 -3.19 -7.69 9.43
N TYR A 110 -2.51 -7.19 8.40
CA TYR A 110 -1.20 -6.59 8.53
C TYR A 110 -1.24 -5.32 9.41
N TYR A 111 -2.21 -4.46 9.19
CA TYR A 111 -2.39 -3.24 9.99
C TYR A 111 -2.63 -3.59 11.46
N ASP A 112 -3.51 -4.53 11.75
CA ASP A 112 -3.81 -4.97 13.11
C ASP A 112 -2.59 -5.58 13.80
N GLU A 113 -1.84 -6.41 13.09
CA GLU A 113 -0.58 -6.99 13.58
C GLU A 113 0.44 -5.89 13.94
N MET A 114 0.59 -4.88 13.07
CA MET A 114 1.52 -3.78 13.32
C MET A 114 1.06 -2.89 14.48
N GLN A 115 -0.24 -2.68 14.67
CA GLN A 115 -0.77 -1.96 15.81
C GLN A 115 -0.50 -2.71 17.11
N MET A 116 -0.68 -4.02 17.14
CA MET A 116 -0.37 -4.85 18.31
C MET A 116 1.10 -4.81 18.66
N LYS A 117 2.00 -4.91 17.67
CA LYS A 117 3.45 -4.77 17.89
C LYS A 117 3.81 -3.41 18.49
N ARG A 118 3.18 -2.34 18.01
CA ARG A 118 3.39 -0.99 18.55
C ARG A 118 2.95 -0.90 20.01
N LEU A 119 1.78 -1.42 20.34
CA LEU A 119 1.28 -1.44 21.72
C LEU A 119 2.18 -2.22 22.66
N TYR A 120 2.67 -3.39 22.25
CA TYR A 120 3.63 -4.18 23.05
C TYR A 120 4.95 -3.45 23.23
N ALA A 121 5.48 -2.80 22.19
CA ALA A 121 6.72 -2.03 22.29
C ALA A 121 6.57 -0.83 23.23
N GLU A 122 5.46 -0.12 23.18
CA GLU A 122 5.16 1.00 24.09
C GLU A 122 5.03 0.51 25.54
N ALA A 123 4.35 -0.60 25.77
CA ALA A 123 4.22 -1.18 27.11
C ALA A 123 5.58 -1.62 27.67
N ALA A 124 6.43 -2.25 26.85
CA ALA A 124 7.79 -2.66 27.25
C ALA A 124 8.66 -1.45 27.57
N ARG A 125 8.60 -0.39 26.78
CA ARG A 125 9.33 0.86 27.03
C ARG A 125 8.88 1.50 28.33
N ARG A 126 7.58 1.58 28.58
CA ARG A 126 7.02 2.13 29.82
C ARG A 126 7.49 1.36 31.05
N ARG A 127 7.49 0.02 30.99
CA ARG A 127 8.01 -0.82 32.08
C ARG A 127 9.49 -0.58 32.36
N ALA A 128 10.28 -0.43 31.28
CA ALA A 128 11.73 -0.14 31.41
C ALA A 128 11.96 1.24 32.04
N GLU A 129 11.21 2.26 31.63
CA GLU A 129 11.30 3.60 32.21
C GLU A 129 10.90 3.61 33.69
N GLU A 130 9.82 2.92 34.06
CA GLU A 130 9.38 2.77 35.44
C GLU A 130 10.43 2.04 36.30
N ALA A 131 11.03 0.97 35.79
CA ALA A 131 12.10 0.23 36.48
C ALA A 131 13.34 1.10 36.68
N LEU A 132 13.73 1.88 35.68
CA LEU A 132 14.83 2.82 35.75
C LEU A 132 14.57 3.92 36.81
N ALA A 133 13.37 4.50 36.81
CA ALA A 133 12.96 5.52 37.75
C ALA A 133 13.01 4.99 39.20
N LYS A 134 12.56 3.77 39.43
CA LYS A 134 12.65 3.11 40.73
C LYS A 134 14.10 2.86 41.15
N TYR A 135 14.95 2.43 40.25
CA TYR A 135 16.38 2.23 40.49
C TYR A 135 17.06 3.55 40.88
N ASP A 136 16.83 4.61 40.11
CA ASP A 136 17.41 5.93 40.34
C ASP A 136 16.96 6.49 41.72
N ALA A 137 15.67 6.38 42.04
CA ALA A 137 15.11 6.82 43.31
C ALA A 137 15.76 6.06 44.49
N LYS A 138 15.98 4.76 44.36
CA LYS A 138 16.60 3.93 45.35
C LYS A 138 18.08 4.25 45.54
N HIS A 139 18.81 4.61 44.48
CA HIS A 139 20.25 4.94 44.56
C HIS A 139 20.51 6.41 44.88
N ARG A 140 19.56 7.31 44.64
CA ARG A 140 19.67 8.71 45.00
C ARG A 140 19.72 8.90 46.52
N ASN A 141 19.08 8.02 47.31
CA ASN A 141 19.08 8.04 48.76
C ASN A 141 20.37 7.43 49.37
N ARG A 142 21.24 6.82 48.56
CA ARG A 142 22.52 6.25 48.98
C ARG A 142 23.71 7.21 48.78
N ALA A 143 23.53 8.30 48.07
CA ALA A 143 24.59 9.25 47.74
C ALA A 143 24.73 10.43 48.72
N VAL A 144 24.14 10.33 49.91
CA VAL A 144 24.30 11.32 51.00
C VAL A 144 25.29 10.82 52.00
#